data_b422f4aed75808605f52c7c0d931a377
#
_entry.id   b422f4aed75808605f52c7c0d931a377
#
_cell.length_a   1.000
_cell.length_b   1.000
_cell.length_c   1.000
_cell.angle_alpha   90.00
_cell.angle_beta   90.00
_cell.angle_gamma   90.00
#
_symmetry.space_group_name_H-M   'P 1'
#
loop_
_entity.id
_entity.type
_entity.pdbx_description
1 polymer ?
#
loop_
_entity_poly.entity_id
_entity_poly.type
_entity_poly.pdbx_seq_one_letter_code
_entity_poly.pdbx_strand_id
1 'polypeptide(L)'
;MNLLLVSKGFYTVYAVAKSREHCELLEFLGGVDQTLQKDSDRMLALLGRVAMEGPPRNTEISHQIKGKLFEFIQGRLRVLWFYDERRLIICTGGFVKKGRKTPRREIDHAFRLMDDYFEDKKKAQIQIYGEEGV
;
A
#
# COMPACT_ATOMS: atom_id res chain seq x y z
N MET A 1 -11.49 8.14 -7.57
CA MET A 1 -10.39 7.88 -6.60
C MET A 1 -9.06 8.24 -7.22
N ASN A 2 -8.19 8.80 -6.42
CA ASN A 2 -6.85 9.15 -6.86
C ASN A 2 -5.83 8.12 -6.40
N LEU A 3 -4.90 7.77 -7.28
CA LEU A 3 -3.77 6.90 -6.97
C LEU A 3 -2.48 7.63 -7.28
N LEU A 4 -1.46 7.39 -6.47
CA LEU A 4 -0.10 7.86 -6.70
C LEU A 4 0.78 6.68 -7.07
N LEU A 5 1.58 6.82 -8.13
CA LEU A 5 2.57 5.80 -8.48
C LEU A 5 3.69 5.81 -7.45
N VAL A 6 3.91 4.65 -6.81
CA VAL A 6 4.97 4.47 -5.81
C VAL A 6 6.19 3.85 -6.46
N SER A 7 5.99 2.78 -7.24
CA SER A 7 7.10 2.10 -7.90
C SER A 7 6.57 1.32 -9.10
N LYS A 8 7.34 1.29 -10.19
CA LYS A 8 6.94 0.61 -11.42
C LYS A 8 8.08 -0.24 -11.96
N GLY A 9 7.77 -1.49 -12.22
CA GLY A 9 8.65 -2.46 -12.84
C GLY A 9 7.80 -3.52 -13.53
N PHE A 10 8.09 -4.78 -13.28
CA PHE A 10 7.26 -5.88 -13.76
C PHE A 10 5.85 -5.84 -13.14
N TYR A 11 5.77 -5.38 -11.90
CA TYR A 11 4.52 -5.02 -11.23
C TYR A 11 4.44 -3.51 -11.12
N THR A 12 3.24 -2.98 -10.94
CA THR A 12 3.04 -1.56 -10.66
C THR A 12 2.45 -1.42 -9.26
N VAL A 13 3.10 -0.61 -8.43
CA VAL A 13 2.66 -0.36 -7.05
C VAL A 13 2.13 1.06 -6.97
N TYR A 14 0.84 1.17 -6.67
CA TYR A 14 0.16 2.43 -6.41
C TYR A 14 -0.17 2.56 -4.93
N ALA A 15 -0.41 3.78 -4.49
CA ALA A 15 -1.00 4.04 -3.18
C ALA A 15 -2.19 4.98 -3.35
N VAL A 16 -3.22 4.77 -2.53
CA VAL A 16 -4.39 5.65 -2.53
C VAL A 16 -3.96 7.04 -2.07
N ALA A 17 -4.39 8.08 -2.77
CA ALA A 17 -4.01 9.46 -2.49
C ALA A 17 -5.24 10.36 -2.48
N LYS A 18 -5.19 11.46 -1.73
CA LYS A 18 -6.21 12.50 -1.77
C LYS A 18 -5.96 13.44 -2.94
N SER A 19 -4.68 13.69 -3.22
CA SER A 19 -4.22 14.55 -4.32
C SER A 19 -2.80 14.16 -4.68
N ARG A 20 -2.22 14.85 -5.66
CA ARG A 20 -0.82 14.64 -6.06
C ARG A 20 0.14 14.80 -4.88
N GLU A 21 -0.12 15.74 -3.96
CA GLU A 21 0.77 16.07 -2.85
C GLU A 21 0.40 15.35 -1.55
N HIS A 22 -0.73 14.67 -1.49
CA HIS A 22 -1.25 14.07 -0.24
C HIS A 22 -1.55 12.60 -0.41
N CYS A 23 -0.57 11.78 -0.06
CA CYS A 23 -0.67 10.33 -0.08
C CYS A 23 -0.51 9.81 1.35
N GLU A 24 -1.56 9.19 1.88
CA GLU A 24 -1.58 8.71 3.26
C GLU A 24 -0.39 7.79 3.57
N LEU A 25 -0.08 6.85 2.67
CA LEU A 25 1.03 5.93 2.88
C LEU A 25 2.37 6.65 2.99
N LEU A 26 2.66 7.56 2.06
CA LEU A 26 3.95 8.26 2.06
C LEU A 26 4.05 9.25 3.22
N GLU A 27 2.95 9.89 3.59
CA GLU A 27 2.92 10.75 4.78
C GLU A 27 3.16 9.93 6.05
N PHE A 28 2.57 8.75 6.14
CA PHE A 28 2.81 7.84 7.25
C PHE A 28 4.28 7.43 7.33
N LEU A 29 4.86 6.96 6.22
CA LEU A 29 6.25 6.51 6.21
C LEU A 29 7.25 7.63 6.46
N GLY A 30 6.93 8.86 6.00
CA GLY A 30 7.78 10.02 6.22
C GLY A 30 7.63 10.63 7.61
N GLY A 31 6.55 10.31 8.33
CA GLY A 31 6.24 10.89 9.64
C GLY A 31 6.41 9.94 10.82
N VAL A 32 7.02 8.77 10.63
CA VAL A 32 7.22 7.84 11.74
C VAL A 32 8.22 8.38 12.75
N ASP A 33 8.11 7.89 13.98
CA ASP A 33 9.09 8.19 15.03
C ASP A 33 10.49 7.83 14.57
N GLN A 34 11.49 8.59 15.03
CA GLN A 34 12.89 8.37 14.67
C GLN A 34 13.34 6.93 14.94
N THR A 35 12.82 6.29 15.99
CA THR A 35 13.13 4.90 16.31
C THR A 35 12.65 3.90 15.26
N LEU A 36 11.72 4.31 14.40
CA LEU A 36 11.15 3.47 13.35
C LEU A 36 11.64 3.85 11.95
N GLN A 37 12.60 4.78 11.86
CA GLN A 37 13.07 5.27 10.56
C GLN A 37 13.68 4.16 9.70
N LYS A 38 14.43 3.24 10.29
CA LYS A 38 15.00 2.11 9.56
C LYS A 38 13.92 1.20 8.99
N ASP A 39 12.85 0.97 9.76
CA ASP A 39 11.74 0.14 9.29
C ASP A 39 10.99 0.84 8.14
N SER A 40 10.86 2.17 8.22
CA SER A 40 10.27 2.95 7.14
C SER A 40 11.09 2.86 5.87
N ASP A 41 12.41 3.00 5.98
CA ASP A 41 13.33 2.88 4.84
C ASP A 41 13.25 1.48 4.22
N ARG A 42 13.18 0.45 5.07
CA ARG A 42 13.02 -0.95 4.62
C ARG A 42 11.68 -1.18 3.93
N MET A 43 10.63 -0.54 4.42
CA MET A 43 9.32 -0.66 3.79
C MET A 43 9.32 -0.04 2.39
N LEU A 44 9.92 1.13 2.22
CA LEU A 44 10.05 1.75 0.89
C LEU A 44 10.90 0.89 -0.04
N ALA A 45 11.99 0.32 0.46
CA ALA A 45 12.82 -0.60 -0.31
C ALA A 45 12.05 -1.87 -0.70
N LEU A 46 11.22 -2.38 0.21
CA LEU A 46 10.37 -3.54 -0.07
C LEU A 46 9.40 -3.23 -1.21
N LEU A 47 8.74 -2.07 -1.19
CA LEU A 47 7.81 -1.69 -2.25
C LEU A 47 8.53 -1.61 -3.61
N GLY A 48 9.77 -1.13 -3.62
CA GLY A 48 10.59 -1.15 -4.84
C GLY A 48 10.88 -2.55 -5.34
N ARG A 49 11.22 -3.47 -4.43
CA ARG A 49 11.45 -4.89 -4.81
C ARG A 49 10.16 -5.56 -5.28
N VAL A 50 9.03 -5.24 -4.66
CA VAL A 50 7.72 -5.77 -5.07
C VAL A 50 7.42 -5.37 -6.51
N ALA A 51 7.75 -4.14 -6.90
CA ALA A 51 7.56 -3.70 -8.28
C ALA A 51 8.41 -4.54 -9.26
N MET A 52 9.59 -4.97 -8.85
CA MET A 52 10.47 -5.75 -9.70
C MET A 52 10.13 -7.24 -9.71
N GLU A 53 9.78 -7.80 -8.57
CA GLU A 53 9.71 -9.25 -8.36
C GLU A 53 8.34 -9.76 -7.90
N GLY A 54 7.43 -8.85 -7.56
CA GLY A 54 6.17 -9.20 -6.94
C GLY A 54 6.28 -9.37 -5.43
N PRO A 55 5.15 -9.58 -4.75
CA PRO A 55 5.14 -9.75 -3.31
C PRO A 55 5.97 -10.97 -2.87
N PRO A 56 6.77 -10.83 -1.79
CA PRO A 56 7.57 -11.95 -1.29
C PRO A 56 6.69 -13.11 -0.85
N ARG A 57 7.20 -14.33 -0.99
CA ARG A 57 6.52 -15.54 -0.50
C ARG A 57 6.70 -15.74 1.00
N ASN A 58 7.68 -15.05 1.60
CA ASN A 58 7.91 -15.13 3.04
C ASN A 58 6.74 -14.51 3.79
N THR A 59 6.00 -15.33 4.54
CA THR A 59 4.81 -14.89 5.28
C THR A 59 5.13 -13.97 6.45
N GLU A 60 6.37 -13.86 6.85
CA GLU A 60 6.80 -12.89 7.85
C GLU A 60 6.92 -11.47 7.27
N ILE A 61 6.95 -11.34 5.95
CA ILE A 61 7.07 -10.06 5.24
C ILE A 61 5.79 -9.72 4.50
N SER A 62 5.07 -10.72 3.98
CA SER A 62 3.86 -10.52 3.20
C SER A 62 2.89 -11.65 3.44
N HIS A 63 1.67 -11.34 3.86
CA HIS A 63 0.66 -12.38 4.02
C HIS A 63 -0.76 -11.83 3.84
N GLN A 64 -1.69 -12.76 3.62
CA GLN A 64 -3.11 -12.45 3.52
C GLN A 64 -3.67 -12.18 4.92
N ILE A 65 -4.45 -11.09 5.02
CA ILE A 65 -5.15 -10.75 6.28
C ILE A 65 -6.55 -11.35 6.26
N LYS A 66 -7.34 -11.00 5.25
CA LYS A 66 -8.73 -11.41 5.13
C LYS A 66 -9.20 -11.19 3.69
N GLY A 67 -9.82 -12.22 3.09
CA GLY A 67 -10.32 -12.08 1.72
C GLY A 67 -9.24 -11.62 0.76
N LYS A 68 -9.47 -10.53 0.05
CA LYS A 68 -8.54 -9.97 -0.93
C LYS A 68 -7.56 -8.96 -0.36
N LEU A 69 -7.53 -8.80 0.95
CA LEU A 69 -6.67 -7.86 1.63
C LEU A 69 -5.41 -8.54 2.16
N PHE A 70 -4.26 -7.95 1.88
CA PHE A 70 -2.94 -8.45 2.24
C PHE A 70 -2.17 -7.39 3.05
N GLU A 71 -1.05 -7.79 3.62
CA GLU A 71 -0.25 -6.95 4.49
C GLU A 71 1.24 -7.14 4.18
N PHE A 72 1.98 -6.02 4.04
CA PHE A 72 3.44 -6.04 4.08
C PHE A 72 3.90 -5.69 5.48
N ILE A 73 4.98 -6.33 5.93
CA ILE A 73 5.52 -6.22 7.29
C ILE A 73 6.99 -5.82 7.24
N GLN A 74 7.35 -4.75 7.95
CA GLN A 74 8.73 -4.39 8.24
C GLN A 74 8.80 -3.90 9.69
N GLY A 75 9.39 -4.73 10.57
CA GLY A 75 9.39 -4.46 11.99
C GLY A 75 7.97 -4.28 12.53
N ARG A 76 7.69 -3.12 13.12
CA ARG A 76 6.35 -2.80 13.61
C ARG A 76 5.46 -2.16 12.55
N LEU A 77 6.02 -1.82 11.39
CA LEU A 77 5.24 -1.15 10.35
C LEU A 77 4.45 -2.14 9.53
N ARG A 78 3.24 -1.73 9.19
CA ARG A 78 2.32 -2.52 8.37
C ARG A 78 1.79 -1.64 7.26
N VAL A 79 1.70 -2.21 6.04
CA VAL A 79 1.07 -1.58 4.89
C VAL A 79 0.04 -2.56 4.35
N LEU A 80 -1.22 -2.14 4.29
CA LEU A 80 -2.30 -2.97 3.76
C LEU A 80 -2.44 -2.72 2.27
N TRP A 81 -2.71 -3.77 1.51
CA TRP A 81 -2.76 -3.69 0.06
C TRP A 81 -3.65 -4.78 -0.53
N PHE A 82 -4.02 -4.57 -1.79
CA PHE A 82 -4.79 -5.55 -2.57
C PHE A 82 -4.32 -5.54 -4.01
N TYR A 83 -4.64 -6.60 -4.75
CA TYR A 83 -4.39 -6.70 -6.18
C TYR A 83 -5.54 -6.10 -6.97
N ASP A 84 -5.22 -5.46 -8.10
CA ASP A 84 -6.14 -5.30 -9.21
C ASP A 84 -5.45 -5.90 -10.44
N GLU A 85 -6.10 -6.85 -11.09
CA GLU A 85 -5.50 -7.64 -12.15
C GLU A 85 -4.26 -8.38 -11.63
N ARG A 86 -3.41 -8.88 -12.53
CA ARG A 86 -2.30 -9.74 -12.12
C ARG A 86 -1.12 -8.99 -11.53
N ARG A 87 -0.91 -7.74 -11.95
CA ARG A 87 0.33 -7.01 -11.67
C ARG A 87 0.13 -5.62 -11.11
N LEU A 88 -1.09 -5.27 -10.74
CA LEU A 88 -1.37 -4.00 -10.08
C LEU A 88 -1.54 -4.24 -8.60
N ILE A 89 -0.73 -3.55 -7.81
CA ILE A 89 -0.77 -3.61 -6.35
C ILE A 89 -1.14 -2.24 -5.85
N ILE A 90 -2.20 -2.17 -5.04
CA ILE A 90 -2.72 -0.91 -4.54
C ILE A 90 -2.63 -0.91 -3.03
N CYS A 91 -1.78 -0.02 -2.50
CA CYS A 91 -1.61 0.16 -1.07
C CYS A 91 -2.66 1.13 -0.55
N THR A 92 -3.33 0.76 0.52
CA THR A 92 -4.38 1.60 1.10
C THR A 92 -3.84 2.58 2.12
N GLY A 93 -2.89 2.15 2.94
CA GLY A 93 -2.27 2.99 3.95
C GLY A 93 -1.40 2.16 4.86
N GLY A 94 -0.81 2.80 5.86
CA GLY A 94 0.09 2.15 6.79
C GLY A 94 -0.23 2.52 8.23
N PHE A 95 0.28 1.71 9.15
CA PHE A 95 0.13 1.95 10.58
C PHE A 95 1.24 1.23 11.35
N VAL A 96 1.41 1.63 12.61
CA VAL A 96 2.33 0.98 13.54
C VAL A 96 1.55 -0.06 14.32
N LYS A 97 1.96 -1.31 14.24
CA LYS A 97 1.29 -2.40 14.96
C LYS A 97 1.74 -2.39 16.42
N LYS A 98 0.77 -2.29 17.33
CA LYS A 98 1.02 -2.22 18.78
C LYS A 98 0.58 -3.46 19.55
N GLY A 99 -0.21 -4.33 18.93
CA GLY A 99 -0.73 -5.53 19.56
C GLY A 99 -0.48 -6.77 18.73
N ARG A 100 -1.12 -7.88 19.11
CA ARG A 100 -0.94 -9.17 18.41
C ARG A 100 -1.67 -9.23 17.08
N LYS A 101 -2.79 -8.50 16.95
CA LYS A 101 -3.63 -8.55 15.76
C LYS A 101 -3.63 -7.19 15.07
N THR A 102 -3.82 -7.20 13.76
CA THR A 102 -4.07 -5.99 13.01
C THR A 102 -5.38 -5.37 13.50
N PRO A 103 -5.40 -4.09 13.89
CA PRO A 103 -6.62 -3.46 14.40
C PRO A 103 -7.77 -3.54 13.39
N ARG A 104 -8.95 -3.87 13.87
CA ARG A 104 -10.13 -4.00 13.02
C ARG A 104 -10.43 -2.72 12.24
N ARG A 105 -10.23 -1.55 12.87
CA ARG A 105 -10.47 -0.26 12.20
C ARG A 105 -9.58 -0.08 10.96
N GLU A 106 -8.35 -0.58 11.01
CA GLU A 106 -7.43 -0.51 9.87
C GLU A 106 -7.89 -1.42 8.73
N ILE A 107 -8.35 -2.62 9.09
CA ILE A 107 -8.90 -3.57 8.13
C ILE A 107 -10.16 -3.00 7.47
N ASP A 108 -11.07 -2.46 8.27
CA ASP A 108 -12.33 -1.89 7.77
C ASP A 108 -12.06 -0.69 6.86
N HIS A 109 -11.11 0.17 7.23
CA HIS A 109 -10.72 1.31 6.41
C HIS A 109 -10.16 0.84 5.06
N ALA A 110 -9.29 -0.17 5.07
CA ALA A 110 -8.72 -0.72 3.85
C ALA A 110 -9.79 -1.33 2.94
N PHE A 111 -10.76 -2.05 3.51
CA PHE A 111 -11.85 -2.62 2.72
C PHE A 111 -12.74 -1.53 2.11
N ARG A 112 -13.00 -0.44 2.83
CA ARG A 112 -13.75 0.69 2.26
C ARG A 112 -13.01 1.29 1.07
N LEU A 113 -11.69 1.49 1.19
CA LEU A 113 -10.89 2.02 0.09
C LEU A 113 -10.87 1.05 -1.10
N MET A 114 -10.79 -0.25 -0.83
CA MET A 114 -10.84 -1.28 -1.88
C MET A 114 -12.18 -1.22 -2.61
N ASP A 115 -13.30 -1.16 -1.89
CA ASP A 115 -14.63 -1.08 -2.47
C ASP A 115 -14.78 0.19 -3.30
N ASP A 116 -14.33 1.33 -2.77
CA ASP A 116 -14.37 2.61 -3.47
C ASP A 116 -13.53 2.56 -4.75
N TYR A 117 -12.36 1.92 -4.69
CA TYR A 117 -11.51 1.77 -5.86
C TYR A 117 -12.22 1.02 -6.98
N PHE A 118 -12.79 -0.16 -6.69
CA PHE A 118 -13.44 -0.97 -7.72
C PHE A 118 -14.71 -0.31 -8.24
N GLU A 119 -15.44 0.42 -7.39
CA GLU A 119 -16.60 1.17 -7.82
C GLU A 119 -16.20 2.31 -8.77
N ASP A 120 -15.18 3.07 -8.42
CA ASP A 120 -14.69 4.16 -9.25
C ASP A 120 -14.06 3.64 -10.55
N LYS A 121 -13.43 2.47 -10.51
CA LYS A 121 -12.89 1.84 -11.71
C LYS A 121 -14.02 1.54 -12.71
N LYS A 122 -15.15 1.02 -12.25
CA LYS A 122 -16.31 0.74 -13.11
C LYS A 122 -16.83 2.01 -13.78
N LYS A 123 -16.71 3.15 -13.11
CA LYS A 123 -17.18 4.44 -13.61
C LYS A 123 -16.11 5.19 -14.38
N ALA A 124 -14.92 4.59 -14.59
CA ALA A 124 -13.77 5.23 -15.22
C ALA A 124 -13.36 6.53 -14.51
N GLN A 125 -13.40 6.52 -13.17
CA GLN A 125 -13.11 7.68 -12.33
C GLN A 125 -11.83 7.52 -11.51
N ILE A 126 -10.87 6.74 -12.02
CA ILE A 126 -9.55 6.62 -11.39
C ILE A 126 -8.61 7.63 -12.01
N GLN A 127 -8.01 8.49 -11.17
CA GLN A 127 -6.99 9.44 -11.56
C GLN A 127 -5.65 8.96 -11.03
N ILE A 128 -4.65 8.85 -11.91
CA ILE A 128 -3.32 8.39 -11.52
C ILE A 128 -2.33 9.54 -11.60
N TYR A 129 -1.59 9.76 -10.52
CA TYR A 129 -0.50 10.74 -10.43
C TYR A 129 0.85 10.02 -10.44
N GLY A 130 1.85 10.64 -11.03
CA GLY A 130 3.22 10.12 -11.04
C GLY A 130 3.60 9.39 -12.31
N GLU A 131 2.68 9.20 -13.24
CA GLU A 131 2.96 8.57 -14.53
C GLU A 131 3.12 9.60 -15.66
N GLU A 132 2.86 10.86 -15.37
CA GLU A 132 2.95 11.94 -16.35
C GLU A 132 4.41 12.16 -16.78
N GLY A 133 4.63 12.28 -18.05
CA GLY A 133 5.96 12.50 -18.59
C GLY A 133 6.81 11.25 -18.76
N VAL A 134 6.21 10.10 -18.59
CA VAL A 134 6.87 8.82 -18.83
C VAL A 134 6.91 8.53 -20.34
#